data_9021d12b85c4e12f868fce7aa58a493b
#
_entry.id   9021d12b85c4e12f868fce7aa58a493b
#
_cell.length_a   1.000
_cell.length_b   1.000
_cell.length_c   1.000
_cell.angle_alpha   90.00
_cell.angle_beta   90.00
_cell.angle_gamma   90.00
#
_symmetry.space_group_name_H-M   'P 1'
#
loop_
_entity.id
_entity.type
_entity.pdbx_description
1 polymer ?
#
loop_
_entity_poly.entity_id
_entity_poly.type
_entity_poly.pdbx_seq_one_letter_code
_entity_poly.pdbx_strand_id
1 'polypeptide(L)'
;MIDFSLRQRIVRPASVLATALFLASGALAQDEPGGVYAMTNAAGGNSILIFDRAGNGALASAGSAATGGAGKGSGLGSQGALVLTNDQRWLLTVNAGSNDLTVFSVTPEGLQWRSKTPSGGTMPISVAVHDHLVYALNAGTPNVSGFRLSSDGTLTPIPGSTQLVTGAAGPAEVAFTADGELLIVTDKPTNQIFTLRLNDEGVAAVPVAHASNGATPFGFAVDHRDHMVVSEAHGGPGGTSALSSYEVDEEGGLRLITGSAATHQQAACWVVITQNDKFAYTSDTASDVITGFSLARDGSLTILDAKGVSAVTGAGSTPTDLALSENSRFLFSLNPGSGTIAGWRIASDGALVFTGGATGIPASASGISTR
;
A
#
# COMPACT_ATOMS: atom_id res chain seq x y z
N MET A 1 -73.53 -67.99 33.88
CA MET A 1 -72.31 -67.43 34.36
C MET A 1 -71.51 -67.09 33.10
N ILE A 2 -71.53 -65.81 32.69
CA ILE A 2 -70.84 -65.33 31.47
C ILE A 2 -69.96 -64.22 31.93
N ASP A 3 -68.65 -64.46 31.77
CA ASP A 3 -67.56 -63.52 32.12
C ASP A 3 -67.25 -62.58 30.93
N PHE A 4 -67.37 -61.25 31.12
CA PHE A 4 -67.03 -60.24 30.14
C PHE A 4 -65.80 -59.53 30.55
N SER A 5 -64.59 -59.91 30.03
CA SER A 5 -63.35 -59.17 30.20
C SER A 5 -63.26 -58.03 29.16
N LEU A 6 -63.36 -56.80 29.62
CA LEU A 6 -63.07 -55.58 28.82
C LEU A 6 -61.60 -55.46 28.56
N ARG A 7 -61.12 -55.51 27.33
CA ARG A 7 -59.81 -55.15 26.95
C ARG A 7 -59.74 -53.64 26.70
N GLN A 8 -59.05 -52.86 27.57
CA GLN A 8 -58.67 -51.45 27.33
C GLN A 8 -57.58 -51.36 26.26
N ARG A 9 -57.93 -50.67 25.18
CA ARG A 9 -56.90 -50.25 24.18
C ARG A 9 -56.22 -49.01 24.68
N ILE A 10 -54.88 -49.07 24.95
CA ILE A 10 -54.00 -47.94 25.25
C ILE A 10 -53.66 -47.28 23.92
N VAL A 11 -54.16 -46.06 23.71
CA VAL A 11 -53.76 -45.18 22.60
C VAL A 11 -52.48 -44.44 23.05
N ARG A 12 -51.36 -44.74 22.40
CA ARG A 12 -50.12 -44.00 22.61
C ARG A 12 -50.18 -42.69 21.78
N PRO A 13 -49.81 -41.50 22.37
CA PRO A 13 -49.72 -40.28 21.57
C PRO A 13 -48.46 -40.33 20.69
N ALA A 14 -48.62 -39.98 19.42
CA ALA A 14 -47.52 -39.79 18.48
C ALA A 14 -46.76 -38.50 18.84
N SER A 15 -45.52 -38.64 19.26
CA SER A 15 -44.63 -37.51 19.48
C SER A 15 -44.19 -36.94 18.12
N VAL A 16 -44.66 -35.74 17.80
CA VAL A 16 -44.17 -34.96 16.66
C VAL A 16 -42.82 -34.36 17.05
N LEU A 17 -41.74 -34.91 16.49
CA LEU A 17 -40.39 -34.37 16.62
C LEU A 17 -40.31 -33.14 15.70
N ALA A 18 -40.42 -31.95 16.26
CA ALA A 18 -40.14 -30.69 15.55
C ALA A 18 -38.60 -30.54 15.38
N THR A 19 -38.10 -30.82 14.21
CA THR A 19 -36.69 -30.55 13.85
C THR A 19 -36.52 -29.05 13.67
N ALA A 20 -35.99 -28.36 14.69
CA ALA A 20 -35.55 -26.97 14.57
C ALA A 20 -34.31 -26.91 13.70
N LEU A 21 -34.46 -26.41 12.47
CA LEU A 21 -33.35 -26.07 11.60
C LEU A 21 -32.67 -24.83 12.19
N PHE A 22 -31.58 -25.01 12.93
CA PHE A 22 -30.68 -23.92 13.28
C PHE A 22 -29.92 -23.50 12.00
N LEU A 23 -30.37 -22.42 11.35
CA LEU A 23 -29.57 -21.67 10.42
C LEU A 23 -28.43 -21.06 11.26
N ALA A 24 -27.28 -21.73 11.29
CA ALA A 24 -26.04 -21.12 11.74
C ALA A 24 -25.72 -20.01 10.74
N SER A 25 -26.15 -18.78 11.03
CA SER A 25 -25.52 -17.59 10.44
C SER A 25 -24.07 -17.62 10.90
N GLY A 26 -23.18 -18.07 10.01
CA GLY A 26 -21.75 -17.96 10.23
C GLY A 26 -21.43 -16.47 10.42
N ALA A 27 -21.30 -16.02 11.67
CA ALA A 27 -20.69 -14.75 11.95
C ALA A 27 -19.28 -14.84 11.36
N LEU A 28 -19.04 -14.13 10.25
CA LEU A 28 -17.69 -13.94 9.75
C LEU A 28 -16.89 -13.38 10.93
N ALA A 29 -15.83 -14.04 11.31
CA ALA A 29 -14.93 -13.53 12.33
C ALA A 29 -14.56 -12.09 11.92
N GLN A 30 -14.93 -11.13 12.75
CA GLN A 30 -14.53 -9.74 12.54
C GLN A 30 -13.03 -9.66 12.78
N ASP A 31 -12.35 -8.88 11.93
CA ASP A 31 -10.94 -8.58 12.15
C ASP A 31 -10.77 -7.64 13.35
N GLU A 32 -9.57 -7.64 13.91
CA GLU A 32 -9.22 -6.65 14.91
C GLU A 32 -9.36 -5.25 14.30
N PRO A 33 -9.93 -4.28 15.05
CA PRO A 33 -9.95 -2.89 14.65
C PRO A 33 -8.53 -2.36 14.40
N GLY A 34 -8.42 -1.36 13.52
CA GLY A 34 -7.14 -0.75 13.17
C GLY A 34 -7.29 0.70 12.81
N GLY A 35 -6.33 1.25 12.08
CA GLY A 35 -6.34 2.63 11.63
C GLY A 35 -5.99 2.78 10.15
N VAL A 36 -6.50 3.83 9.52
CA VAL A 36 -6.09 4.29 8.20
C VAL A 36 -5.60 5.73 8.33
N TYR A 37 -4.46 6.02 7.76
CA TYR A 37 -3.78 7.31 7.82
C TYR A 37 -3.61 7.85 6.41
N ALA A 38 -3.93 9.13 6.19
CA ALA A 38 -3.74 9.78 4.89
C ALA A 38 -3.06 11.14 5.07
N MET A 39 -2.02 11.41 4.29
CA MET A 39 -1.29 12.67 4.33
C MET A 39 -2.01 13.73 3.47
N THR A 40 -2.24 14.93 4.04
CA THR A 40 -2.91 16.02 3.33
C THR A 40 -2.04 16.66 2.24
N ASN A 41 -0.73 16.63 2.42
CA ASN A 41 0.25 17.32 1.57
C ASN A 41 -0.08 18.81 1.33
N ALA A 42 -0.71 19.46 2.30
CA ALA A 42 -1.14 20.84 2.20
C ALA A 42 0.04 21.80 2.32
N ALA A 43 0.14 22.80 1.44
CA ALA A 43 1.23 23.79 1.42
C ALA A 43 1.25 24.72 2.63
N GLY A 44 0.09 25.02 3.21
CA GLY A 44 -0.02 25.88 4.40
C GLY A 44 0.26 25.17 5.73
N GLY A 45 0.55 23.88 5.70
CA GLY A 45 0.81 23.01 6.87
C GLY A 45 0.34 21.59 6.60
N ASN A 46 1.28 20.65 6.51
CA ASN A 46 0.98 19.25 6.26
C ASN A 46 0.43 18.59 7.53
N SER A 47 -0.49 17.65 7.35
CA SER A 47 -1.13 16.89 8.45
C SER A 47 -1.44 15.47 8.02
N ILE A 48 -1.57 14.58 8.98
CA ILE A 48 -2.06 13.23 8.80
C ILE A 48 -3.53 13.20 9.24
N LEU A 49 -4.43 12.86 8.34
CA LEU A 49 -5.82 12.53 8.65
C LEU A 49 -5.86 11.13 9.23
N ILE A 50 -6.65 10.93 10.28
CA ILE A 50 -6.73 9.68 11.04
C ILE A 50 -8.15 9.15 10.92
N PHE A 51 -8.28 7.87 10.59
CA PHE A 51 -9.55 7.16 10.52
C PHE A 51 -9.45 5.87 11.32
N ASP A 52 -10.41 5.63 12.21
CA ASP A 52 -10.58 4.34 12.86
C ASP A 52 -11.18 3.35 11.86
N ARG A 53 -10.57 2.16 11.75
CA ARG A 53 -11.05 1.06 10.94
C ARG A 53 -11.72 0.02 11.84
N ALA A 54 -13.00 -0.18 11.68
CA ALA A 54 -13.73 -1.27 12.33
C ALA A 54 -13.32 -2.65 11.78
N GLY A 55 -13.59 -3.72 12.50
CA GLY A 55 -13.29 -5.10 12.08
C GLY A 55 -14.00 -5.56 10.81
N ASN A 56 -15.01 -4.84 10.33
CA ASN A 56 -15.67 -5.08 9.03
C ASN A 56 -15.11 -4.21 7.89
N GLY A 57 -14.08 -3.38 8.15
CA GLY A 57 -13.45 -2.48 7.18
C GLY A 57 -14.08 -1.09 7.07
N ALA A 58 -15.17 -0.80 7.80
CA ALA A 58 -15.77 0.54 7.82
C ALA A 58 -14.84 1.57 8.47
N LEU A 59 -14.81 2.79 7.90
CA LEU A 59 -13.97 3.89 8.38
C LEU A 59 -14.80 4.96 9.10
N ALA A 60 -14.25 5.47 10.21
CA ALA A 60 -14.79 6.63 10.92
C ALA A 60 -13.66 7.65 11.15
N SER A 61 -13.92 8.94 10.89
CA SER A 61 -12.93 10.00 11.14
C SER A 61 -12.58 10.08 12.63
N ALA A 62 -11.29 10.04 12.94
CA ALA A 62 -10.73 10.10 14.29
C ALA A 62 -9.86 11.36 14.52
N GLY A 63 -9.88 12.31 13.59
CA GLY A 63 -9.17 13.57 13.72
C GLY A 63 -7.97 13.71 12.81
N SER A 64 -6.99 14.51 13.22
CA SER A 64 -5.76 14.75 12.46
C SER A 64 -4.60 15.12 13.38
N ALA A 65 -3.37 14.89 12.88
CA ALA A 65 -2.13 15.26 13.55
C ALA A 65 -1.26 16.12 12.61
N ALA A 66 -0.86 17.31 13.05
CA ALA A 66 0.02 18.19 12.28
C ALA A 66 1.44 17.63 12.23
N THR A 67 2.07 17.62 11.03
CA THR A 67 3.45 17.16 10.86
C THR A 67 4.48 18.18 11.36
N GLY A 68 4.10 19.44 11.46
CA GLY A 68 5.03 20.55 11.73
C GLY A 68 5.86 20.97 10.51
N GLY A 69 5.61 20.37 9.34
CA GLY A 69 6.17 20.73 8.06
C GLY A 69 5.12 21.20 7.07
N ALA A 70 5.51 21.51 5.84
CA ALA A 70 4.65 21.93 4.75
C ALA A 70 4.66 20.89 3.61
N GLY A 71 3.50 20.61 3.04
CA GLY A 71 3.36 19.82 1.83
C GLY A 71 3.61 20.67 0.57
N LYS A 72 3.50 20.04 -0.60
CA LYS A 72 3.62 20.70 -1.90
C LYS A 72 2.35 21.47 -2.30
N GLY A 73 1.18 21.12 -1.76
CA GLY A 73 -0.12 21.69 -2.14
C GLY A 73 -0.74 21.11 -3.40
N SER A 74 -0.13 20.07 -3.97
CA SER A 74 -0.63 19.30 -5.13
C SER A 74 -0.10 17.88 -5.04
N GLY A 75 -0.68 16.93 -5.79
CA GLY A 75 -0.22 15.54 -5.81
C GLY A 75 1.29 15.42 -6.03
N LEU A 76 1.93 14.47 -5.32
CA LEU A 76 3.37 14.25 -5.42
C LEU A 76 3.76 13.43 -6.66
N GLY A 77 2.85 12.58 -7.16
CA GLY A 77 3.13 11.66 -8.24
C GLY A 77 4.20 10.63 -7.84
N SER A 78 4.08 10.08 -6.64
CA SER A 78 4.99 9.12 -6.03
C SER A 78 4.24 8.15 -5.12
N GLN A 79 4.85 7.00 -4.83
CA GLN A 79 4.43 6.04 -3.81
C GLN A 79 5.31 6.16 -2.57
N GLY A 80 4.80 5.76 -1.40
CA GLY A 80 5.58 5.76 -0.17
C GLY A 80 5.75 7.14 0.48
N ALA A 81 4.85 8.10 0.23
CA ALA A 81 4.91 9.42 0.89
C ALA A 81 4.54 9.36 2.40
N LEU A 82 3.86 8.31 2.81
CA LEU A 82 3.45 8.01 4.18
C LEU A 82 3.63 6.51 4.43
N VAL A 83 4.46 6.12 5.38
CA VAL A 83 4.82 4.72 5.64
C VAL A 83 4.73 4.41 7.14
N LEU A 84 4.08 3.30 7.47
CA LEU A 84 4.06 2.71 8.80
C LEU A 84 5.14 1.62 8.88
N THR A 85 5.91 1.60 9.97
CA THR A 85 6.91 0.54 10.19
C THR A 85 6.26 -0.83 10.36
N ASN A 86 6.97 -1.91 10.02
CA ASN A 86 6.45 -3.28 10.13
C ASN A 86 6.01 -3.65 11.55
N ASP A 87 6.67 -3.11 12.58
CA ASP A 87 6.28 -3.26 13.99
C ASP A 87 5.11 -2.35 14.41
N GLN A 88 4.58 -1.54 13.47
CA GLN A 88 3.46 -0.60 13.62
C GLN A 88 3.63 0.46 14.71
N ARG A 89 4.87 0.70 15.14
CA ARG A 89 5.18 1.66 16.20
C ARG A 89 5.39 3.08 15.68
N TRP A 90 5.84 3.23 14.43
CA TRP A 90 6.24 4.49 13.84
C TRP A 90 5.54 4.75 12.52
N LEU A 91 4.99 5.94 12.38
CA LEU A 91 4.46 6.46 11.12
C LEU A 91 5.39 7.58 10.65
N LEU A 92 5.98 7.40 9.46
CA LEU A 92 6.88 8.36 8.83
C LEU A 92 6.19 9.03 7.65
N THR A 93 6.42 10.32 7.48
CA THR A 93 5.85 11.08 6.36
C THR A 93 6.83 12.09 5.80
N VAL A 94 6.71 12.35 4.51
CA VAL A 94 7.46 13.42 3.84
C VAL A 94 6.72 14.76 3.96
N ASN A 95 7.47 15.86 4.03
CA ASN A 95 6.97 17.23 3.91
C ASN A 95 7.67 17.87 2.70
N ALA A 96 7.11 17.68 1.52
CA ALA A 96 7.75 18.05 0.26
C ALA A 96 7.99 19.56 0.10
N GLY A 97 7.15 20.39 0.72
CA GLY A 97 7.28 21.85 0.66
C GLY A 97 8.31 22.42 1.64
N SER A 98 8.58 21.77 2.76
CA SER A 98 9.58 22.19 3.75
C SER A 98 10.87 21.37 3.75
N ASN A 99 10.99 20.34 2.88
CA ASN A 99 12.17 19.51 2.68
C ASN A 99 12.58 18.73 3.93
N ASP A 100 11.62 18.18 4.66
CA ASP A 100 11.85 17.41 5.87
C ASP A 100 10.97 16.16 5.97
N LEU A 101 11.31 15.29 6.90
CA LEU A 101 10.58 14.10 7.29
C LEU A 101 10.00 14.31 8.69
N THR A 102 8.83 13.78 8.96
CA THR A 102 8.25 13.75 10.31
C THR A 102 8.00 12.32 10.75
N VAL A 103 8.28 12.04 12.02
CA VAL A 103 8.02 10.77 12.68
C VAL A 103 6.96 10.96 13.76
N PHE A 104 5.97 10.08 13.76
CA PHE A 104 4.98 9.93 14.83
C PHE A 104 5.13 8.55 15.47
N SER A 105 4.92 8.45 16.78
CA SER A 105 4.60 7.16 17.37
C SER A 105 3.11 6.89 17.25
N VAL A 106 2.79 5.64 16.94
CA VAL A 106 1.41 5.14 16.88
C VAL A 106 1.06 4.53 18.23
N THR A 107 0.08 5.08 18.91
CA THR A 107 -0.36 4.62 20.24
C THR A 107 -1.86 4.34 20.22
N PRO A 108 -2.42 3.66 21.25
CA PRO A 108 -3.87 3.50 21.37
C PRO A 108 -4.63 4.83 21.42
N GLU A 109 -3.99 5.89 21.91
CA GLU A 109 -4.57 7.24 22.02
C GLU A 109 -4.41 8.06 20.72
N GLY A 110 -3.78 7.49 19.67
CA GLY A 110 -3.57 8.11 18.37
C GLY A 110 -2.10 8.40 18.06
N LEU A 111 -1.89 9.29 17.08
CA LEU A 111 -0.55 9.68 16.64
C LEU A 111 0.07 10.72 17.59
N GLN A 112 1.31 10.45 18.04
CA GLN A 112 2.07 11.39 18.84
C GLN A 112 3.32 11.82 18.09
N TRP A 113 3.45 13.11 17.82
CA TRP A 113 4.61 13.70 17.15
C TRP A 113 5.91 13.42 17.93
N ARG A 114 6.98 13.03 17.25
CA ARG A 114 8.28 12.67 17.86
C ARG A 114 9.40 13.55 17.37
N SER A 115 9.62 13.58 16.07
CA SER A 115 10.73 14.34 15.49
C SER A 115 10.39 14.86 14.10
N LYS A 116 11.14 15.88 13.69
CA LYS A 116 11.18 16.39 12.33
C LYS A 116 12.65 16.63 11.94
N THR A 117 13.06 16.06 10.79
CA THR A 117 14.46 16.04 10.37
C THR A 117 14.55 16.44 8.90
N PRO A 118 15.52 17.31 8.48
CA PRO A 118 15.75 17.58 7.06
C PRO A 118 15.95 16.30 6.26
N SER A 119 15.35 16.21 5.07
CA SER A 119 15.35 14.99 4.24
C SER A 119 16.68 14.67 3.53
N GLY A 120 17.69 15.53 3.67
CA GLY A 120 18.96 15.38 2.96
C GLY A 120 18.94 15.84 1.50
N GLY A 121 17.84 16.43 1.07
CA GLY A 121 17.64 16.99 -0.27
C GLY A 121 16.46 17.96 -0.31
N THR A 122 15.91 18.20 -1.49
CA THR A 122 14.73 19.04 -1.69
C THR A 122 13.58 18.25 -2.28
N MET A 123 12.37 18.59 -1.85
CA MET A 123 11.13 17.97 -2.29
C MET A 123 11.14 16.43 -2.06
N PRO A 124 11.22 15.94 -0.79
CA PRO A 124 11.06 14.52 -0.49
C PRO A 124 9.66 14.08 -0.93
N ILE A 125 9.60 12.93 -1.62
CA ILE A 125 8.37 12.40 -2.19
C ILE A 125 8.05 10.98 -1.75
N SER A 126 9.06 10.24 -1.29
CA SER A 126 8.94 8.85 -0.85
C SER A 126 9.87 8.59 0.31
N VAL A 127 9.48 7.73 1.23
CA VAL A 127 10.30 7.24 2.34
C VAL A 127 10.15 5.73 2.44
N ALA A 128 11.27 5.04 2.63
CA ALA A 128 11.31 3.60 2.88
C ALA A 128 11.85 3.32 4.27
N VAL A 129 11.36 2.26 4.89
CA VAL A 129 11.81 1.83 6.23
C VAL A 129 12.02 0.32 6.23
N HIS A 130 13.19 -0.11 6.67
CA HIS A 130 13.49 -1.50 6.99
C HIS A 130 14.18 -1.55 8.35
N ASP A 131 13.55 -2.19 9.33
CA ASP A 131 13.96 -2.18 10.73
C ASP A 131 14.15 -0.74 11.26
N HIS A 132 15.41 -0.34 11.49
CA HIS A 132 15.79 0.99 11.94
C HIS A 132 16.47 1.85 10.87
N LEU A 133 16.60 1.32 9.65
CA LEU A 133 17.08 2.08 8.49
C LEU A 133 15.89 2.79 7.82
N VAL A 134 16.11 4.05 7.48
CA VAL A 134 15.16 4.89 6.76
C VAL A 134 15.87 5.55 5.60
N TYR A 135 15.25 5.50 4.42
CA TYR A 135 15.74 6.24 3.26
C TYR A 135 14.65 7.16 2.70
N ALA A 136 15.02 8.42 2.49
CA ALA A 136 14.18 9.41 1.82
C ALA A 136 14.62 9.55 0.35
N LEU A 137 13.63 9.59 -0.55
CA LEU A 137 13.82 9.94 -1.96
C LEU A 137 13.40 11.38 -2.18
N ASN A 138 14.34 12.20 -2.62
CA ASN A 138 14.15 13.63 -2.89
C ASN A 138 14.06 13.86 -4.40
N ALA A 139 12.98 14.44 -4.88
CA ALA A 139 12.76 14.65 -6.32
C ALA A 139 13.29 16.01 -6.82
N GLY A 140 13.38 17.01 -5.94
CA GLY A 140 13.92 18.33 -6.32
C GLY A 140 15.45 18.34 -6.46
N THR A 141 16.13 17.49 -5.70
CA THR A 141 17.53 17.09 -5.90
C THR A 141 17.54 15.58 -6.03
N PRO A 142 17.47 14.99 -7.26
CA PRO A 142 17.25 13.55 -7.42
C PRO A 142 18.31 12.73 -6.66
N ASN A 143 18.05 12.42 -5.40
CA ASN A 143 18.91 11.64 -4.53
C ASN A 143 18.12 10.79 -3.55
N VAL A 144 18.75 9.78 -3.01
CA VAL A 144 18.33 9.10 -1.78
C VAL A 144 19.23 9.55 -0.64
N SER A 145 18.70 9.64 0.58
CA SER A 145 19.45 9.97 1.80
C SER A 145 19.03 9.07 2.94
N GLY A 146 20.00 8.47 3.62
CA GLY A 146 19.78 7.48 4.67
C GLY A 146 19.80 8.07 6.09
N PHE A 147 19.00 7.47 6.98
CA PHE A 147 18.86 7.83 8.39
C PHE A 147 18.77 6.57 9.25
N ARG A 148 19.12 6.69 10.52
CA ARG A 148 18.79 5.72 11.56
C ARG A 148 17.63 6.20 12.40
N LEU A 149 16.61 5.37 12.51
CA LEU A 149 15.46 5.58 13.40
C LEU A 149 15.77 4.99 14.77
N SER A 150 15.81 5.86 15.77
CA SER A 150 16.08 5.44 17.15
C SER A 150 14.78 5.01 17.87
N SER A 151 14.92 4.35 19.01
CA SER A 151 13.81 3.84 19.81
C SER A 151 12.91 4.94 20.43
N ASP A 152 13.30 6.21 20.37
CA ASP A 152 12.52 7.38 20.79
C ASP A 152 11.82 8.09 19.61
N GLY A 153 12.05 7.61 18.37
CA GLY A 153 11.48 8.18 17.15
C GLY A 153 12.30 9.30 16.52
N THR A 154 13.56 9.46 16.92
CA THR A 154 14.48 10.45 16.31
C THR A 154 15.12 9.85 15.06
N LEU A 155 15.19 10.62 13.96
CA LEU A 155 15.94 10.30 12.76
C LEU A 155 17.32 10.98 12.82
N THR A 156 18.38 10.17 12.75
CA THR A 156 19.76 10.65 12.67
C THR A 156 20.32 10.35 11.28
N PRO A 157 20.80 11.37 10.52
CA PRO A 157 21.40 11.14 9.20
C PRO A 157 22.61 10.20 9.27
N ILE A 158 22.72 9.29 8.30
CA ILE A 158 23.89 8.42 8.13
C ILE A 158 24.92 9.17 7.27
N PRO A 159 26.12 9.45 7.79
CA PRO A 159 27.15 10.14 7.03
C PRO A 159 27.53 9.39 5.74
N GLY A 160 27.57 10.10 4.61
CA GLY A 160 27.93 9.51 3.32
C GLY A 160 26.82 8.71 2.62
N SER A 161 25.61 8.59 3.19
CA SER A 161 24.50 7.82 2.63
C SER A 161 23.77 8.52 1.48
N THR A 162 24.02 9.81 1.25
CA THR A 162 23.36 10.54 0.17
C THR A 162 23.96 10.18 -1.17
N GLN A 163 23.13 9.59 -2.06
CA GLN A 163 23.51 9.19 -3.41
C GLN A 163 22.60 9.85 -4.45
N LEU A 164 23.19 10.43 -5.49
CA LEU A 164 22.44 10.90 -6.66
C LEU A 164 21.92 9.68 -7.42
N VAL A 165 20.63 9.68 -7.73
CA VAL A 165 19.96 8.52 -8.37
C VAL A 165 19.94 8.66 -9.88
N THR A 166 19.75 9.88 -10.40
CA THR A 166 19.58 10.10 -11.83
C THR A 166 19.93 11.51 -12.24
N GLY A 167 20.29 11.71 -13.52
CA GLY A 167 20.39 13.01 -14.14
C GLY A 167 19.03 13.58 -14.62
N ALA A 168 17.94 12.83 -14.51
CA ALA A 168 16.59 13.26 -14.86
C ALA A 168 15.75 13.45 -13.58
N ALA A 169 14.90 14.46 -13.57
CA ALA A 169 14.05 14.78 -12.42
C ALA A 169 12.67 14.14 -12.59
N GLY A 170 12.47 12.94 -12.09
CA GLY A 170 11.19 12.27 -12.18
C GLY A 170 11.08 10.96 -11.40
N PRO A 171 11.85 10.77 -10.30
CA PRO A 171 11.73 9.54 -9.51
C PRO A 171 10.30 9.39 -8.96
N ALA A 172 9.90 8.16 -8.67
CA ALA A 172 8.54 7.88 -8.20
C ALA A 172 8.50 7.22 -6.82
N GLU A 173 9.40 6.30 -6.54
CA GLU A 173 9.39 5.55 -5.29
C GLU A 173 10.78 5.09 -4.91
N VAL A 174 11.03 4.94 -3.61
CA VAL A 174 12.12 4.18 -3.01
C VAL A 174 11.55 3.11 -2.10
N ALA A 175 12.03 1.88 -2.21
CA ALA A 175 11.73 0.79 -1.27
C ALA A 175 12.96 -0.10 -1.06
N PHE A 176 12.94 -0.88 0.03
CA PHE A 176 13.92 -1.92 0.29
C PHE A 176 13.51 -3.25 -0.35
N THR A 177 14.49 -4.12 -0.62
CA THR A 177 14.26 -5.56 -0.77
C THR A 177 13.82 -6.17 0.55
N ALA A 178 13.30 -7.40 0.52
CA ALA A 178 12.76 -8.06 1.71
C ALA A 178 13.79 -8.26 2.82
N ASP A 179 15.06 -8.50 2.46
CA ASP A 179 16.20 -8.63 3.37
C ASP A 179 16.78 -7.28 3.84
N GLY A 180 16.40 -6.16 3.20
CA GLY A 180 16.89 -4.81 3.51
C GLY A 180 18.29 -4.50 3.01
N GLU A 181 18.90 -5.35 2.16
CA GLU A 181 20.26 -5.16 1.68
C GLU A 181 20.34 -4.26 0.45
N LEU A 182 19.21 -4.06 -0.26
CA LEU A 182 19.13 -3.21 -1.44
C LEU A 182 18.04 -2.16 -1.32
N LEU A 183 18.28 -1.02 -1.93
CA LEU A 183 17.26 -0.03 -2.27
C LEU A 183 16.93 -0.15 -3.75
N ILE A 184 15.66 0.01 -4.07
CA ILE A 184 15.15 0.09 -5.43
C ILE A 184 14.52 1.47 -5.61
N VAL A 185 14.77 2.13 -6.74
CA VAL A 185 14.17 3.43 -7.09
C VAL A 185 13.69 3.38 -8.53
N THR A 186 12.46 3.80 -8.78
CA THR A 186 11.92 3.96 -10.13
C THR A 186 12.05 5.40 -10.61
N ASP A 187 12.35 5.60 -11.90
CA ASP A 187 12.42 6.92 -12.55
C ASP A 187 11.61 6.94 -13.85
N LYS A 188 10.53 7.71 -13.81
CA LYS A 188 9.52 7.77 -14.88
C LYS A 188 10.04 8.26 -16.22
N PRO A 189 10.73 9.43 -16.29
CA PRO A 189 11.12 10.02 -17.59
C PRO A 189 12.20 9.24 -18.32
N THR A 190 13.07 8.54 -17.57
CA THR A 190 14.18 7.78 -18.17
C THR A 190 13.82 6.33 -18.47
N ASN A 191 12.65 5.86 -18.02
CA ASN A 191 12.24 4.45 -18.07
C ASN A 191 13.26 3.54 -17.42
N GLN A 192 13.77 3.94 -16.24
CA GLN A 192 14.78 3.19 -15.52
C GLN A 192 14.30 2.77 -14.12
N ILE A 193 14.87 1.67 -13.68
CA ILE A 193 14.81 1.17 -12.31
C ILE A 193 16.26 1.16 -11.82
N PHE A 194 16.51 1.76 -10.67
CA PHE A 194 17.82 1.79 -10.06
C PHE A 194 17.86 0.86 -8.85
N THR A 195 18.97 0.14 -8.70
CA THR A 195 19.28 -0.64 -7.50
C THR A 195 20.52 -0.07 -6.83
N LEU A 196 20.50 0.00 -5.49
CA LEU A 196 21.61 0.52 -4.68
C LEU A 196 21.86 -0.46 -3.55
N ARG A 197 23.03 -1.13 -3.57
CA ARG A 197 23.41 -2.00 -2.46
C ARG A 197 23.78 -1.19 -1.22
N LEU A 198 23.39 -1.68 -0.05
CA LEU A 198 23.75 -1.11 1.24
C LEU A 198 24.93 -1.89 1.83
N ASN A 199 25.82 -1.19 2.52
CA ASN A 199 26.82 -1.82 3.37
C ASN A 199 26.30 -2.02 4.81
N ASP A 200 27.10 -2.66 5.66
CA ASP A 200 26.73 -2.95 7.06
C ASP A 200 26.44 -1.70 7.89
N GLU A 201 26.97 -0.55 7.51
CA GLU A 201 26.67 0.74 8.12
C GLU A 201 25.39 1.37 7.58
N GLY A 202 24.72 0.75 6.61
CA GLY A 202 23.52 1.25 5.95
C GLY A 202 23.80 2.40 4.97
N VAL A 203 25.00 2.48 4.42
CA VAL A 203 25.38 3.47 3.39
C VAL A 203 25.13 2.87 2.01
N ALA A 204 24.35 3.59 1.19
CA ALA A 204 24.05 3.17 -0.17
C ALA A 204 25.25 3.31 -1.10
N ALA A 205 25.50 2.31 -1.92
CA ALA A 205 26.49 2.36 -3.01
C ALA A 205 25.99 3.23 -4.17
N VAL A 206 26.84 3.43 -5.17
CA VAL A 206 26.45 4.11 -6.42
C VAL A 206 25.33 3.33 -7.10
N PRO A 207 24.28 4.02 -7.59
CA PRO A 207 23.15 3.36 -8.24
C PRO A 207 23.56 2.58 -9.50
N VAL A 208 23.00 1.38 -9.67
CA VAL A 208 23.06 0.61 -10.91
C VAL A 208 21.73 0.81 -11.65
N ALA A 209 21.81 1.25 -12.90
CA ALA A 209 20.65 1.54 -13.72
C ALA A 209 20.25 0.32 -14.57
N HIS A 210 18.95 -0.01 -14.55
CA HIS A 210 18.33 -1.06 -15.36
C HIS A 210 17.23 -0.45 -16.21
N ALA A 211 17.11 -0.87 -17.48
CA ALA A 211 15.97 -0.50 -18.30
C ALA A 211 14.70 -1.16 -17.79
N SER A 212 13.63 -0.41 -17.56
CA SER A 212 12.29 -0.97 -17.34
C SER A 212 11.81 -1.66 -18.61
N ASN A 213 11.08 -2.76 -18.46
CA ASN A 213 10.52 -3.49 -19.62
C ASN A 213 9.51 -2.62 -20.37
N GLY A 214 8.65 -1.90 -19.66
CA GLY A 214 7.69 -0.96 -20.23
C GLY A 214 7.98 0.49 -19.86
N ALA A 215 7.26 1.42 -20.49
CA ALA A 215 7.47 2.84 -20.30
C ALA A 215 6.81 3.37 -19.02
N THR A 216 7.47 4.37 -18.42
CA THR A 216 7.00 5.08 -17.25
C THR A 216 6.84 4.16 -16.03
N PRO A 217 7.93 3.47 -15.57
CA PRO A 217 7.90 2.73 -14.31
C PRO A 217 7.57 3.70 -13.18
N PHE A 218 6.53 3.34 -12.39
CA PHE A 218 6.02 4.25 -11.38
C PHE A 218 6.16 3.63 -9.98
N GLY A 219 5.06 3.23 -9.34
CA GLY A 219 5.07 2.56 -8.06
C GLY A 219 5.35 1.08 -8.20
N PHE A 220 5.92 0.50 -7.14
CA PHE A 220 6.23 -0.92 -7.11
C PHE A 220 6.08 -1.49 -5.68
N ALA A 221 6.05 -2.80 -5.59
CA ALA A 221 6.16 -3.52 -4.33
C ALA A 221 7.09 -4.73 -4.50
N VAL A 222 7.73 -5.13 -3.41
CA VAL A 222 8.60 -6.32 -3.37
C VAL A 222 7.95 -7.36 -2.45
N ASP A 223 7.85 -8.61 -2.90
CA ASP A 223 7.35 -9.72 -2.08
C ASP A 223 8.44 -10.28 -1.15
N HIS A 224 8.10 -11.23 -0.28
CA HIS A 224 9.05 -11.84 0.66
C HIS A 224 10.10 -12.77 -0.01
N ARG A 225 10.09 -12.87 -1.34
CA ARG A 225 11.01 -13.67 -2.15
C ARG A 225 11.84 -12.82 -3.09
N ASP A 226 11.83 -11.49 -2.86
CA ASP A 226 12.49 -10.49 -3.70
C ASP A 226 12.00 -10.46 -5.16
N HIS A 227 10.70 -10.81 -5.37
CA HIS A 227 10.05 -10.46 -6.62
C HIS A 227 9.50 -9.04 -6.54
N MET A 228 10.01 -8.18 -7.39
CA MET A 228 9.49 -6.82 -7.59
C MET A 228 8.35 -6.86 -8.60
N VAL A 229 7.21 -6.25 -8.27
CA VAL A 229 6.12 -5.95 -9.21
C VAL A 229 6.05 -4.43 -9.39
N VAL A 230 6.25 -3.95 -10.60
CA VAL A 230 6.29 -2.51 -10.93
C VAL A 230 5.18 -2.17 -11.92
N SER A 231 4.53 -1.03 -11.70
CA SER A 231 3.58 -0.46 -12.66
C SER A 231 4.29 0.28 -13.78
N GLU A 232 3.73 0.18 -14.98
CA GLU A 232 4.18 0.84 -16.21
C GLU A 232 3.01 1.68 -16.71
N ALA A 233 2.99 2.97 -16.36
CA ALA A 233 1.82 3.84 -16.56
C ALA A 233 1.43 4.01 -18.03
N HIS A 234 2.39 3.81 -18.95
CA HIS A 234 2.20 3.86 -20.41
C HIS A 234 2.82 2.65 -21.12
N GLY A 235 3.09 1.56 -20.41
CA GLY A 235 3.89 0.44 -20.90
C GLY A 235 3.12 -0.70 -21.56
N GLY A 236 1.79 -0.67 -21.52
CA GLY A 236 0.96 -1.74 -22.05
C GLY A 236 0.69 -1.65 -23.55
N PRO A 237 0.31 -2.77 -24.21
CA PRO A 237 -0.08 -2.79 -25.62
C PRO A 237 -1.26 -1.86 -25.91
N GLY A 238 -1.19 -1.13 -27.04
CA GLY A 238 -2.27 -0.24 -27.47
C GLY A 238 -2.47 1.03 -26.64
N GLY A 239 -1.45 1.41 -25.83
CA GLY A 239 -1.51 2.61 -24.97
C GLY A 239 -2.24 2.38 -23.65
N THR A 240 -2.46 1.13 -23.27
CA THR A 240 -2.89 0.75 -21.91
C THR A 240 -1.70 0.67 -20.98
N SER A 241 -1.95 0.78 -19.68
CA SER A 241 -0.92 0.52 -18.67
C SER A 241 -0.70 -0.97 -18.42
N ALA A 242 0.40 -1.32 -17.75
CA ALA A 242 0.77 -2.70 -17.49
C ALA A 242 1.47 -2.85 -16.12
N LEU A 243 1.66 -4.08 -15.70
CA LEU A 243 2.62 -4.46 -14.67
C LEU A 243 3.70 -5.37 -15.26
N SER A 244 4.94 -5.16 -14.84
CA SER A 244 6.03 -6.12 -15.02
C SER A 244 6.47 -6.70 -13.68
N SER A 245 6.95 -7.94 -13.68
CA SER A 245 7.60 -8.53 -12.52
C SER A 245 9.03 -8.94 -12.82
N TYR A 246 9.87 -8.79 -11.79
CA TYR A 246 11.30 -9.10 -11.84
C TYR A 246 11.69 -9.90 -10.61
N GLU A 247 12.67 -10.77 -10.76
CA GLU A 247 13.47 -11.28 -9.64
C GLU A 247 14.62 -10.30 -9.41
N VAL A 248 14.80 -9.90 -8.17
CA VAL A 248 15.91 -9.05 -7.71
C VAL A 248 16.96 -9.97 -7.09
N ASP A 249 18.17 -10.00 -7.63
CA ASP A 249 19.23 -10.82 -7.05
C ASP A 249 20.02 -10.05 -5.97
N GLU A 250 20.84 -10.77 -5.19
CA GLU A 250 21.62 -10.22 -4.06
C GLU A 250 22.63 -9.13 -4.49
N GLU A 251 23.03 -9.10 -5.75
CA GLU A 251 23.93 -8.08 -6.32
C GLU A 251 23.17 -6.87 -6.85
N GLY A 252 21.81 -6.93 -6.87
CA GLY A 252 20.93 -5.88 -7.38
C GLY A 252 20.64 -5.98 -8.88
N GLY A 253 20.90 -7.13 -9.50
CA GLY A 253 20.47 -7.43 -10.86
C GLY A 253 18.95 -7.64 -10.94
N LEU A 254 18.35 -7.29 -12.08
CA LEU A 254 16.92 -7.47 -12.33
C LEU A 254 16.70 -8.47 -13.46
N ARG A 255 16.10 -9.61 -13.15
CA ARG A 255 15.70 -10.63 -14.13
C ARG A 255 14.21 -10.56 -14.39
N LEU A 256 13.82 -10.19 -15.62
CA LEU A 256 12.41 -10.14 -16.02
C LEU A 256 11.74 -11.52 -15.89
N ILE A 257 10.58 -11.56 -15.21
CA ILE A 257 9.73 -12.76 -15.09
C ILE A 257 8.50 -12.59 -15.98
N THR A 258 7.68 -11.56 -15.73
CA THR A 258 6.53 -11.23 -16.58
C THR A 258 6.72 -9.83 -17.15
N GLY A 259 6.70 -9.70 -18.48
CA GLY A 259 6.84 -8.41 -19.15
C GLY A 259 5.49 -7.81 -19.51
N SER A 260 5.25 -6.59 -19.09
CA SER A 260 4.11 -5.72 -19.46
C SER A 260 2.75 -6.44 -19.54
N ALA A 261 2.39 -7.15 -18.45
CA ALA A 261 1.05 -7.73 -18.32
C ALA A 261 0.01 -6.61 -18.30
N ALA A 262 -0.78 -6.50 -19.39
CA ALA A 262 -1.71 -5.40 -19.59
C ALA A 262 -2.77 -5.33 -18.50
N THR A 263 -3.02 -4.13 -17.93
CA THR A 263 -4.16 -3.88 -17.04
C THR A 263 -5.47 -3.71 -17.81
N HIS A 264 -5.42 -3.47 -19.14
CA HIS A 264 -6.54 -3.04 -19.99
C HIS A 264 -7.16 -1.70 -19.54
N GLN A 265 -6.46 -0.97 -18.68
CA GLN A 265 -6.85 0.30 -18.09
C GLN A 265 -5.78 1.36 -18.37
N GLN A 266 -5.90 2.56 -17.81
CA GLN A 266 -5.00 3.68 -18.10
C GLN A 266 -4.36 4.23 -16.82
N ALA A 267 -3.06 4.53 -16.93
CA ALA A 267 -2.25 5.12 -15.88
C ALA A 267 -2.22 4.26 -14.59
N ALA A 268 -1.80 2.98 -14.72
CA ALA A 268 -1.43 2.17 -13.56
C ALA A 268 -0.23 2.80 -12.87
N CYS A 269 -0.37 3.16 -11.60
CA CYS A 269 0.63 3.95 -10.90
C CYS A 269 1.10 3.30 -9.59
N TRP A 270 0.23 3.08 -8.62
CA TRP A 270 0.60 2.55 -7.30
C TRP A 270 0.39 1.05 -7.23
N VAL A 271 1.33 0.34 -6.61
CA VAL A 271 1.29 -1.12 -6.51
C VAL A 271 1.39 -1.56 -5.06
N VAL A 272 0.58 -2.52 -4.67
CA VAL A 272 0.70 -3.23 -3.39
C VAL A 272 0.65 -4.74 -3.62
N ILE A 273 1.40 -5.51 -2.80
CA ILE A 273 1.38 -6.98 -2.78
C ILE A 273 0.80 -7.43 -1.45
N THR A 274 -0.12 -8.40 -1.46
CA THR A 274 -0.66 -8.97 -0.22
C THR A 274 0.42 -9.69 0.58
N GLN A 275 0.34 -9.65 1.92
CA GLN A 275 1.33 -10.22 2.84
C GLN A 275 1.58 -11.74 2.61
N ASN A 276 0.64 -12.45 2.01
CA ASN A 276 0.80 -13.86 1.65
C ASN A 276 1.39 -14.09 0.26
N ASP A 277 1.85 -13.04 -0.42
CA ASP A 277 2.46 -13.03 -1.76
C ASP A 277 1.58 -13.67 -2.85
N LYS A 278 0.24 -13.59 -2.71
CA LYS A 278 -0.68 -14.22 -3.67
C LYS A 278 -1.28 -13.27 -4.68
N PHE A 279 -1.40 -11.99 -4.30
CA PHE A 279 -2.07 -11.00 -5.14
C PHE A 279 -1.29 -9.69 -5.15
N ALA A 280 -1.27 -9.06 -6.31
CA ALA A 280 -0.83 -7.68 -6.50
C ALA A 280 -2.00 -6.84 -7.00
N TYR A 281 -2.13 -5.60 -6.51
CA TYR A 281 -3.14 -4.65 -6.96
C TYR A 281 -2.47 -3.35 -7.38
N THR A 282 -3.00 -2.74 -8.45
CA THR A 282 -2.58 -1.42 -8.89
C THR A 282 -3.77 -0.49 -9.05
N SER A 283 -3.56 0.79 -8.76
CA SER A 283 -4.55 1.82 -9.07
C SER A 283 -4.32 2.35 -10.48
N ASP A 284 -5.37 2.33 -11.30
CA ASP A 284 -5.39 2.90 -12.65
C ASP A 284 -6.04 4.28 -12.59
N THR A 285 -5.21 5.30 -12.35
CA THR A 285 -5.63 6.66 -11.98
C THR A 285 -6.56 7.31 -13.01
N ALA A 286 -6.29 7.12 -14.31
CA ALA A 286 -7.09 7.72 -15.38
C ALA A 286 -8.36 6.94 -15.71
N SER A 287 -8.51 5.72 -15.20
CA SER A 287 -9.68 4.86 -15.38
C SER A 287 -10.58 4.77 -14.16
N ASP A 288 -10.19 5.37 -13.00
CA ASP A 288 -10.92 5.32 -11.74
C ASP A 288 -11.19 3.89 -11.24
N VAL A 289 -10.22 2.98 -11.41
CA VAL A 289 -10.36 1.57 -11.05
C VAL A 289 -9.12 1.04 -10.33
N ILE A 290 -9.25 -0.15 -9.76
CA ILE A 290 -8.16 -0.98 -9.27
C ILE A 290 -8.11 -2.24 -10.13
N THR A 291 -6.94 -2.58 -10.66
CA THR A 291 -6.66 -3.84 -11.34
C THR A 291 -5.91 -4.77 -10.41
N GLY A 292 -6.34 -6.03 -10.33
CA GLY A 292 -5.71 -7.08 -9.54
C GLY A 292 -5.09 -8.16 -10.41
N PHE A 293 -3.99 -8.71 -9.91
CA PHE A 293 -3.27 -9.83 -10.49
C PHE A 293 -3.07 -10.91 -9.44
N SER A 294 -3.13 -12.18 -9.82
CA SER A 294 -2.55 -13.24 -9.01
C SER A 294 -1.03 -13.23 -9.22
N LEU A 295 -0.30 -13.37 -8.13
CA LEU A 295 1.16 -13.49 -8.10
C LEU A 295 1.50 -14.93 -7.78
N ALA A 296 2.11 -15.63 -8.73
CA ALA A 296 2.52 -17.01 -8.53
C ALA A 296 3.85 -17.08 -7.75
N ARG A 297 4.19 -18.26 -7.26
CA ARG A 297 5.38 -18.46 -6.43
C ARG A 297 6.70 -18.17 -7.15
N ASP A 298 6.71 -18.21 -8.46
CA ASP A 298 7.86 -17.87 -9.33
C ASP A 298 7.87 -16.40 -9.75
N GLY A 299 7.00 -15.57 -9.18
CA GLY A 299 6.88 -14.15 -9.50
C GLY A 299 6.03 -13.84 -10.74
N SER A 300 5.46 -14.85 -11.42
CA SER A 300 4.64 -14.60 -12.61
C SER A 300 3.27 -14.00 -12.26
N LEU A 301 2.80 -13.09 -13.13
CA LEU A 301 1.56 -12.34 -12.97
C LEU A 301 0.47 -12.86 -13.91
N THR A 302 -0.75 -13.02 -13.38
CA THR A 302 -1.94 -13.32 -14.18
C THR A 302 -3.08 -12.39 -13.74
N ILE A 303 -3.69 -11.67 -14.68
CA ILE A 303 -4.77 -10.75 -14.38
C ILE A 303 -6.00 -11.49 -13.79
N LEU A 304 -6.62 -10.94 -12.74
CA LEU A 304 -7.77 -11.56 -12.07
C LEU A 304 -9.09 -11.33 -12.83
N ASP A 305 -9.23 -10.18 -13.47
CA ASP A 305 -10.40 -9.85 -14.28
C ASP A 305 -9.97 -9.53 -15.71
N ALA A 306 -10.55 -10.18 -16.70
CA ALA A 306 -10.16 -10.04 -18.10
C ALA A 306 -10.34 -8.62 -18.68
N LYS A 307 -11.12 -7.75 -18.01
CA LYS A 307 -11.28 -6.34 -18.36
C LYS A 307 -10.39 -5.42 -17.53
N GLY A 308 -9.65 -5.97 -16.56
CA GLY A 308 -8.81 -5.20 -15.66
C GLY A 308 -9.57 -4.44 -14.56
N VAL A 309 -10.82 -4.80 -14.26
CA VAL A 309 -11.63 -4.08 -13.28
C VAL A 309 -11.91 -4.99 -12.08
N SER A 310 -10.98 -5.01 -11.13
CA SER A 310 -11.19 -5.69 -9.84
C SER A 310 -12.06 -4.87 -8.89
N ALA A 311 -11.96 -3.53 -8.94
CA ALA A 311 -12.85 -2.61 -8.22
C ALA A 311 -12.96 -1.27 -8.94
N VAL A 312 -14.10 -0.59 -8.75
CA VAL A 312 -14.33 0.79 -9.21
C VAL A 312 -14.20 1.73 -8.01
N THR A 313 -13.36 2.76 -8.12
CA THR A 313 -13.12 3.72 -7.04
C THR A 313 -14.11 4.90 -7.05
N GLY A 314 -14.87 5.04 -8.14
CA GLY A 314 -15.87 6.07 -8.35
C GLY A 314 -15.47 7.05 -9.45
N ALA A 315 -16.43 7.56 -10.21
CA ALA A 315 -16.15 8.47 -11.32
C ALA A 315 -15.42 9.75 -10.86
N GLY A 316 -14.30 10.08 -11.51
CA GLY A 316 -13.47 11.24 -11.18
C GLY A 316 -12.71 11.10 -9.85
N SER A 317 -12.57 9.89 -9.34
CA SER A 317 -11.90 9.62 -8.05
C SER A 317 -10.39 9.82 -8.12
N THR A 318 -9.78 9.60 -9.30
CA THR A 318 -8.32 9.69 -9.52
C THR A 318 -7.53 8.99 -8.39
N PRO A 319 -7.61 7.64 -8.25
CA PRO A 319 -6.93 6.93 -7.18
C PRO A 319 -5.41 7.14 -7.27
N THR A 320 -4.78 7.61 -6.19
CA THR A 320 -3.38 8.04 -6.16
C THR A 320 -2.51 7.28 -5.16
N ASP A 321 -3.04 6.38 -4.39
CA ASP A 321 -2.25 5.49 -3.53
C ASP A 321 -3.12 4.36 -3.00
N LEU A 322 -2.48 3.27 -2.62
CA LEU A 322 -3.08 2.07 -2.08
C LEU A 322 -2.41 1.66 -0.77
N ALA A 323 -3.18 1.13 0.16
CA ALA A 323 -2.63 0.52 1.37
C ALA A 323 -3.42 -0.74 1.75
N LEU A 324 -2.69 -1.75 2.24
CA LEU A 324 -3.24 -3.00 2.75
C LEU A 324 -3.23 -3.00 4.27
N SER A 325 -4.32 -3.48 4.91
CA SER A 325 -4.26 -3.79 6.34
C SER A 325 -3.14 -4.81 6.62
N GLU A 326 -2.59 -4.84 7.83
CA GLU A 326 -1.46 -5.70 8.23
C GLU A 326 -1.63 -7.16 7.76
N ASN A 327 -2.81 -7.72 7.94
CA ASN A 327 -3.13 -9.09 7.53
C ASN A 327 -3.60 -9.20 6.07
N SER A 328 -3.53 -8.11 5.30
CA SER A 328 -3.99 -7.98 3.91
C SER A 328 -5.45 -8.41 3.68
N ARG A 329 -6.31 -8.30 4.70
CA ARG A 329 -7.75 -8.58 4.54
C ARG A 329 -8.50 -7.41 3.94
N PHE A 330 -7.96 -6.20 4.06
CA PHE A 330 -8.54 -4.99 3.50
C PHE A 330 -7.54 -4.25 2.64
N LEU A 331 -8.04 -3.73 1.53
CA LEU A 331 -7.36 -2.79 0.65
C LEU A 331 -8.06 -1.45 0.73
N PHE A 332 -7.30 -0.36 0.82
CA PHE A 332 -7.80 1.00 0.81
C PHE A 332 -7.16 1.80 -0.32
N SER A 333 -7.96 2.64 -0.97
CA SER A 333 -7.53 3.55 -2.03
C SER A 333 -7.74 4.99 -1.60
N LEU A 334 -6.71 5.80 -1.74
CA LEU A 334 -6.76 7.26 -1.58
C LEU A 334 -7.24 7.88 -2.89
N ASN A 335 -8.34 8.63 -2.85
CA ASN A 335 -9.02 9.16 -4.02
C ASN A 335 -9.18 10.69 -3.93
N PRO A 336 -8.11 11.49 -4.17
CA PRO A 336 -8.17 12.94 -4.01
C PRO A 336 -9.14 13.63 -4.96
N GLY A 337 -9.37 13.08 -6.16
CA GLY A 337 -10.29 13.67 -7.14
C GLY A 337 -11.73 13.71 -6.66
N SER A 338 -12.18 12.69 -5.93
CA SER A 338 -13.50 12.65 -5.30
C SER A 338 -13.49 13.09 -3.82
N GLY A 339 -12.33 13.33 -3.24
CA GLY A 339 -12.19 13.68 -1.83
C GLY A 339 -12.50 12.53 -0.87
N THR A 340 -12.18 11.27 -1.26
CA THR A 340 -12.56 10.07 -0.51
C THR A 340 -11.41 9.10 -0.27
N ILE A 341 -11.59 8.20 0.71
CA ILE A 341 -10.93 6.90 0.79
C ILE A 341 -12.01 5.85 0.53
N ALA A 342 -11.73 4.87 -0.30
CA ALA A 342 -12.59 3.71 -0.51
C ALA A 342 -11.91 2.45 0.00
N GLY A 343 -12.69 1.52 0.58
CA GLY A 343 -12.16 0.30 1.19
C GLY A 343 -12.84 -0.96 0.65
N TRP A 344 -12.08 -2.03 0.51
CA TRP A 344 -12.55 -3.34 0.09
C TRP A 344 -11.97 -4.44 0.97
N ARG A 345 -12.75 -5.48 1.19
CA ARG A 345 -12.25 -6.73 1.73
C ARG A 345 -11.75 -7.60 0.58
N ILE A 346 -10.56 -8.18 0.77
CA ILE A 346 -9.97 -9.12 -0.19
C ILE A 346 -10.51 -10.52 0.10
N ALA A 347 -11.11 -11.15 -0.88
CA ALA A 347 -11.59 -12.53 -0.82
C ALA A 347 -10.43 -13.52 -1.07
N SER A 348 -10.65 -14.80 -0.79
CA SER A 348 -9.61 -15.84 -0.93
C SER A 348 -9.12 -16.07 -2.37
N ASP A 349 -9.89 -15.65 -3.36
CA ASP A 349 -9.58 -15.67 -4.78
C ASP A 349 -9.03 -14.33 -5.32
N GLY A 350 -8.83 -13.34 -4.44
CA GLY A 350 -8.36 -12.01 -4.80
C GLY A 350 -9.45 -11.02 -5.21
N ALA A 351 -10.72 -11.42 -5.22
CA ALA A 351 -11.81 -10.50 -5.52
C ALA A 351 -11.97 -9.43 -4.44
N LEU A 352 -12.29 -8.19 -4.86
CA LEU A 352 -12.46 -7.05 -3.97
C LEU A 352 -13.95 -6.82 -3.68
N VAL A 353 -14.32 -6.90 -2.40
CA VAL A 353 -15.71 -6.69 -1.92
C VAL A 353 -15.76 -5.36 -1.17
N PHE A 354 -16.49 -4.38 -1.69
CA PHE A 354 -16.60 -3.04 -1.11
C PHE A 354 -17.12 -3.07 0.34
N THR A 355 -16.43 -2.36 1.24
CA THR A 355 -16.76 -2.29 2.68
C THR A 355 -17.18 -0.90 3.13
N GLY A 356 -17.08 0.10 2.25
CA GLY A 356 -17.36 1.50 2.58
C GLY A 356 -16.14 2.39 2.35
N GLY A 357 -16.16 3.57 2.94
CA GLY A 357 -15.09 4.54 2.80
C GLY A 357 -15.26 5.73 3.74
N ALA A 358 -14.42 6.74 3.54
CA ALA A 358 -14.46 8.01 4.27
C ALA A 358 -14.40 9.18 3.29
N THR A 359 -14.80 10.36 3.74
CA THR A 359 -14.76 11.63 2.98
C THR A 359 -13.88 12.67 3.67
N GLY A 360 -13.67 13.82 3.04
CA GLY A 360 -12.89 14.91 3.61
C GLY A 360 -11.40 14.89 3.24
N ILE A 361 -11.06 14.16 2.18
CA ILE A 361 -9.70 14.08 1.65
C ILE A 361 -9.45 15.31 0.75
N PRO A 362 -8.41 16.12 1.01
CA PRO A 362 -8.11 17.28 0.16
C PRO A 362 -7.53 16.82 -1.19
N ALA A 363 -7.72 17.63 -2.23
CA ALA A 363 -7.21 17.35 -3.59
C ALA A 363 -5.67 17.25 -3.66
N SER A 364 -4.96 17.80 -2.68
CA SER A 364 -3.49 17.69 -2.56
C SER A 364 -3.02 16.41 -1.90
N ALA A 365 -3.93 15.59 -1.31
CA ALA A 365 -3.56 14.42 -0.53
C ALA A 365 -2.66 13.45 -1.31
N SER A 366 -1.65 12.92 -0.63
CA SER A 366 -0.68 11.97 -1.18
C SER A 366 -0.17 11.10 -0.03
N GLY A 367 -0.12 9.80 -0.25
CA GLY A 367 0.29 8.84 0.78
C GLY A 367 -0.87 8.36 1.67
N ILE A 368 -1.04 7.06 1.72
CA ILE A 368 -1.95 6.35 2.61
C ILE A 368 -1.22 5.19 3.27
N SER A 369 -1.50 4.94 4.52
CA SER A 369 -0.95 3.80 5.26
C SER A 369 -2.00 3.23 6.21
N THR A 370 -1.88 1.97 6.61
CA THR A 370 -2.88 1.28 7.45
C THR A 370 -2.23 0.47 8.56
N ARG A 371 -2.98 0.35 9.65
CA ARG A 371 -2.66 -0.49 10.79
C ARG A 371 -3.68 -1.61 10.95
#